data_6cf8923afd04f80cf1da3b72eebf01bc
#
_entry.id   6cf8923afd04f80cf1da3b72eebf01bc
#
_cell.length_a   1.000
_cell.length_b   1.000
_cell.length_c   1.000
_cell.angle_alpha   90.00
_cell.angle_beta   90.00
_cell.angle_gamma   90.00
#
_symmetry.space_group_name_H-M   'P 1'
#
loop_
_entity.id
_entity.type
_entity.pdbx_description
1 polymer ?
#
loop_
_entity_poly.entity_id
_entity_poly.type
_entity_poly.pdbx_seq_one_letter_code
_entity_poly.pdbx_strand_id
1 'polypeptide(L)'
;ARFVSVLLGQGLDADVSAMQLANPNLTPVGNIGAALGCIASASVQESFAWVNKFNLIGYFPDIEMGFGDVTLNSEDKLTSTLKYSSLNKIQLDDLDDKGYVFLCKYSGLESGVFFSKDQTCSNGDYRTVARTRTIHKSRRAVRNALLPYVNSPLKVDPSTGYLSSAKITMFQNIVSDILTTMQNNEEISGFSVTIDKNQNVLKNDTLIIKYSLVPVGVA
;
A
#
# COMPACT_ATOMS: atom_id res chain seq x y z
N ALA A 1 -3.73 -7.99 15.37
CA ALA A 1 -3.12 -8.53 14.14
C ALA A 1 -2.05 -7.56 13.64
N ARG A 2 -0.86 -8.06 13.35
CA ARG A 2 0.19 -7.30 12.66
C ARG A 2 -0.10 -7.40 11.17
N PHE A 3 -0.29 -6.27 10.50
CA PHE A 3 -0.44 -6.23 9.05
C PHE A 3 0.95 -6.08 8.45
N VAL A 4 1.31 -7.01 7.59
CA VAL A 4 2.57 -7.00 6.86
C VAL A 4 2.23 -6.96 5.38
N SER A 5 2.80 -6.00 4.65
CA SER A 5 2.78 -6.00 3.19
C SER A 5 4.08 -6.64 2.71
N VAL A 6 3.97 -7.60 1.81
CA VAL A 6 5.11 -8.29 1.21
C VAL A 6 5.22 -7.83 -0.23
N LEU A 7 6.40 -7.34 -0.61
CA LEU A 7 6.74 -7.07 -1.99
C LEU A 7 7.43 -8.31 -2.55
N LEU A 8 6.79 -8.91 -3.55
CA LEU A 8 7.32 -10.07 -4.23
C LEU A 8 8.04 -9.59 -5.49
N GLY A 9 9.31 -9.89 -5.58
CA GLY A 9 10.08 -9.71 -6.80
C GLY A 9 10.23 -11.02 -7.53
N GLN A 10 10.22 -10.93 -8.82
CA GLN A 10 10.58 -12.05 -9.68
C GLN A 10 12.10 -12.10 -9.86
N GLY A 11 12.71 -13.25 -9.64
CA GLY A 11 14.08 -13.54 -10.04
C GLY A 11 15.20 -13.02 -9.13
N LEU A 12 15.00 -12.99 -7.81
CA LEU A 12 16.07 -12.76 -6.83
C LEU A 12 16.64 -14.06 -6.25
N ASP A 13 16.74 -15.09 -7.04
CA ASP A 13 17.41 -16.33 -6.67
C ASP A 13 18.90 -16.33 -7.05
N ALA A 14 19.55 -17.46 -6.82
CA ALA A 14 20.98 -17.65 -7.07
C ALA A 14 21.42 -17.28 -8.50
N ASP A 15 20.49 -17.32 -9.45
CA ASP A 15 20.74 -17.10 -10.87
C ASP A 15 21.01 -15.63 -11.18
N VAL A 16 20.38 -14.67 -10.48
CA VAL A 16 20.67 -13.23 -10.63
C VAL A 16 22.08 -12.90 -10.16
N SER A 17 22.57 -13.58 -9.12
CA SER A 17 23.94 -13.44 -8.63
C SER A 17 24.95 -14.00 -9.63
N ALA A 18 24.62 -15.08 -10.32
CA ALA A 18 25.44 -15.64 -11.41
C ALA A 18 25.43 -14.73 -12.65
N MET A 19 24.33 -14.02 -12.94
CA MET A 19 24.26 -12.99 -13.97
C MET A 19 25.26 -11.85 -13.77
N GLN A 20 25.38 -11.38 -12.53
CA GLN A 20 26.35 -10.33 -12.17
C GLN A 20 27.78 -10.74 -12.45
N LEU A 21 28.12 -12.00 -12.11
CA LEU A 21 29.46 -12.56 -12.32
C LEU A 21 29.78 -12.79 -13.80
N ALA A 22 28.76 -13.16 -14.60
CA ALA A 22 28.94 -13.43 -16.04
C ALA A 22 28.91 -12.14 -16.90
N ASN A 23 28.31 -11.07 -16.42
CA ASN A 23 28.22 -9.79 -17.13
C ASN A 23 28.43 -8.60 -16.16
N PRO A 24 29.65 -8.19 -15.90
CA PRO A 24 29.96 -7.10 -14.98
C PRO A 24 29.40 -5.74 -15.43
N ASN A 25 28.93 -5.62 -16.67
CA ASN A 25 28.28 -4.42 -17.20
C ASN A 25 26.75 -4.43 -17.02
N LEU A 26 26.15 -5.56 -16.61
CA LEU A 26 24.75 -5.63 -16.22
C LEU A 26 24.65 -5.29 -14.74
N THR A 27 24.29 -4.06 -14.45
CA THR A 27 23.90 -3.68 -13.10
C THR A 27 22.58 -4.38 -12.79
N PRO A 28 22.50 -5.28 -11.79
CA PRO A 28 21.23 -5.89 -11.43
C PRO A 28 20.33 -4.83 -10.88
N VAL A 29 19.24 -4.61 -11.56
CA VAL A 29 18.26 -3.60 -11.22
C VAL A 29 17.22 -4.24 -10.33
N GLY A 30 17.38 -4.07 -9.04
CA GLY A 30 16.39 -4.48 -8.06
C GLY A 30 15.16 -3.57 -8.11
N ASN A 31 14.19 -3.89 -8.96
CA ASN A 31 12.91 -3.17 -9.03
C ASN A 31 12.23 -3.06 -7.67
N ILE A 32 12.34 -4.08 -6.84
CA ILE A 32 11.81 -4.10 -5.48
C ILE A 32 12.45 -3.01 -4.62
N GLY A 33 13.77 -2.86 -4.69
CA GLY A 33 14.49 -1.82 -3.95
C GLY A 33 14.03 -0.43 -4.36
N ALA A 34 13.86 -0.19 -5.66
CA ALA A 34 13.35 1.08 -6.18
C ALA A 34 11.89 1.33 -5.76
N ALA A 35 11.03 0.32 -5.85
CA ALA A 35 9.64 0.42 -5.37
C ALA A 35 9.58 0.72 -3.88
N LEU A 36 10.39 0.03 -3.06
CA LEU A 36 10.51 0.31 -1.63
C LEU A 36 10.99 1.72 -1.34
N GLY A 37 11.98 2.22 -2.10
CA GLY A 37 12.49 3.58 -1.99
C GLY A 37 11.40 4.62 -2.30
N CYS A 38 10.65 4.45 -3.39
CA CYS A 38 9.52 5.30 -3.73
C CYS A 38 8.42 5.24 -2.65
N ILE A 39 8.05 4.04 -2.18
CA ILE A 39 7.06 3.86 -1.12
C ILE A 39 7.52 4.51 0.18
N ALA A 40 8.79 4.42 0.53
CA ALA A 40 9.34 5.02 1.74
C ALA A 40 9.34 6.54 1.70
N SER A 41 9.57 7.14 0.52
CA SER A 41 9.58 8.60 0.34
C SER A 41 8.19 9.20 0.09
N ALA A 42 7.22 8.37 -0.31
CA ALA A 42 5.84 8.80 -0.54
C ALA A 42 5.09 9.03 0.77
N SER A 43 4.19 10.03 0.82
CA SER A 43 3.17 10.14 1.86
C SER A 43 2.20 8.95 1.80
N VAL A 44 1.44 8.69 2.86
CA VAL A 44 0.65 7.44 2.96
C VAL A 44 -0.42 7.31 1.88
N GLN A 45 -0.97 8.41 1.41
CA GLN A 45 -2.00 8.49 0.37
C GLN A 45 -1.43 8.56 -1.05
N GLU A 46 -0.12 8.81 -1.18
CA GLU A 46 0.51 8.96 -2.48
C GLU A 46 0.82 7.62 -3.13
N SER A 47 0.51 7.54 -4.42
CA SER A 47 0.96 6.44 -5.27
C SER A 47 2.46 6.52 -5.50
N PHE A 48 3.17 5.41 -5.38
CA PHE A 48 4.59 5.36 -5.77
C PHE A 48 4.78 5.35 -7.31
N ALA A 49 3.69 5.24 -8.07
CA ALA A 49 3.65 5.42 -9.51
C ALA A 49 3.34 6.87 -9.94
N TRP A 50 3.34 7.82 -9.01
CA TRP A 50 3.03 9.21 -9.34
C TRP A 50 4.13 9.83 -10.22
N VAL A 51 3.79 10.04 -11.49
CA VAL A 51 4.70 10.46 -12.57
C VAL A 51 5.45 11.75 -12.25
N ASN A 52 4.75 12.75 -11.69
CA ASN A 52 5.37 14.04 -11.38
C ASN A 52 6.39 13.98 -10.24
N LYS A 53 6.34 12.94 -9.40
CA LYS A 53 7.16 12.83 -8.19
C LYS A 53 8.26 11.78 -8.29
N PHE A 54 7.99 10.67 -8.96
CA PHE A 54 8.85 9.49 -8.94
C PHE A 54 9.41 9.16 -10.34
N ASN A 55 10.23 10.06 -10.88
CA ASN A 55 10.96 9.78 -12.10
C ASN A 55 12.27 9.04 -11.76
N LEU A 56 12.42 7.84 -12.27
CA LEU A 56 13.54 6.94 -11.99
C LEU A 56 14.63 6.96 -13.07
N ILE A 57 14.58 7.87 -14.03
CA ILE A 57 15.54 7.90 -15.15
C ILE A 57 17.00 8.01 -14.71
N GLY A 58 17.27 8.67 -13.58
CA GLY A 58 18.61 8.78 -13.01
C GLY A 58 19.15 7.46 -12.47
N TYR A 59 18.27 6.51 -12.17
CA TYR A 59 18.61 5.17 -11.65
C TYR A 59 18.49 4.08 -12.72
N PHE A 60 17.57 4.27 -13.67
CA PHE A 60 17.24 3.33 -14.72
C PHE A 60 17.19 4.05 -16.07
N PRO A 61 18.35 4.35 -16.67
CA PRO A 61 18.37 5.08 -17.93
C PRO A 61 17.77 4.28 -19.09
N ASP A 62 17.76 2.96 -18.96
CA ASP A 62 17.15 2.05 -19.94
C ASP A 62 16.14 1.11 -19.29
N ILE A 63 14.96 0.98 -19.88
CA ILE A 63 13.89 0.08 -19.44
C ILE A 63 13.93 -1.28 -20.11
N GLU A 64 15.05 -1.69 -20.63
CA GLU A 64 15.25 -3.07 -21.09
C GLU A 64 15.28 -4.07 -19.93
N MET A 65 14.30 -3.96 -19.04
CA MET A 65 14.16 -4.85 -17.90
C MET A 65 13.30 -6.01 -18.30
N GLY A 66 13.79 -7.19 -18.02
CA GLY A 66 13.06 -8.41 -18.29
C GLY A 66 11.88 -8.58 -17.36
N PHE A 67 10.76 -8.95 -17.94
CA PHE A 67 9.60 -9.49 -17.22
C PHE A 67 9.69 -11.01 -17.28
N GLY A 68 9.36 -11.66 -16.17
CA GLY A 68 9.26 -13.11 -16.12
C GLY A 68 10.51 -13.81 -15.61
N ASP A 69 10.43 -15.12 -15.56
CA ASP A 69 11.52 -15.97 -15.12
C ASP A 69 12.74 -15.81 -16.02
N VAL A 70 13.87 -15.68 -15.36
CA VAL A 70 15.14 -15.75 -16.04
C VAL A 70 15.42 -17.22 -16.31
N THR A 71 15.43 -17.59 -17.56
CA THR A 71 15.78 -18.95 -17.97
C THR A 71 17.23 -19.01 -18.40
N LEU A 72 17.93 -20.04 -17.93
CA LEU A 72 19.24 -20.40 -18.45
C LEU A 72 19.05 -21.01 -19.85
N ASN A 73 19.75 -20.48 -20.84
CA ASN A 73 19.82 -21.15 -22.13
C ASN A 73 20.85 -22.31 -22.07
N SER A 74 20.94 -23.07 -23.17
CA SER A 74 21.87 -24.19 -23.27
C SER A 74 23.37 -23.84 -23.15
N GLU A 75 23.69 -22.55 -23.02
CA GLU A 75 25.05 -22.02 -22.84
C GLU A 75 25.26 -21.43 -21.44
N ASP A 76 24.38 -21.78 -20.48
CA ASP A 76 24.35 -21.23 -19.10
C ASP A 76 24.31 -19.70 -19.05
N LYS A 77 23.78 -19.07 -20.09
CA LYS A 77 23.50 -17.63 -20.13
C LYS A 77 22.08 -17.34 -19.72
N LEU A 78 21.95 -16.42 -18.80
CA LEU A 78 20.66 -15.91 -18.37
C LEU A 78 20.02 -15.08 -19.50
N THR A 79 18.92 -15.55 -20.00
CA THR A 79 18.10 -14.81 -20.97
C THR A 79 16.85 -14.33 -20.30
N SER A 80 16.68 -13.00 -20.24
CA SER A 80 15.36 -12.45 -19.93
C SER A 80 14.41 -12.74 -21.08
N THR A 81 13.35 -13.47 -20.79
CA THR A 81 12.40 -13.92 -21.82
C THR A 81 11.49 -12.82 -22.33
N LEU A 82 11.27 -11.75 -21.57
CA LEU A 82 10.36 -10.66 -21.92
C LEU A 82 10.97 -9.31 -21.59
N LYS A 83 11.35 -8.55 -22.61
CA LYS A 83 11.74 -7.15 -22.47
C LYS A 83 10.52 -6.24 -22.66
N TYR A 84 10.43 -5.14 -21.94
CA TYR A 84 9.36 -4.15 -22.12
C TYR A 84 9.23 -3.73 -23.60
N SER A 85 10.35 -3.47 -24.26
CA SER A 85 10.40 -3.08 -25.67
C SER A 85 9.92 -4.16 -26.65
N SER A 86 9.87 -5.42 -26.24
CA SER A 86 9.38 -6.54 -27.05
C SER A 86 7.90 -6.84 -26.86
N LEU A 87 7.25 -6.19 -25.87
CA LEU A 87 5.84 -6.37 -25.57
C LEU A 87 4.97 -5.39 -26.37
N ASN A 88 3.90 -5.89 -26.92
CA ASN A 88 2.87 -5.05 -27.52
C ASN A 88 1.89 -4.52 -26.46
N LYS A 89 1.07 -3.55 -26.86
CA LYS A 89 0.10 -2.93 -25.96
C LYS A 89 -0.86 -3.94 -25.32
N ILE A 90 -1.32 -4.92 -26.05
CA ILE A 90 -2.27 -5.95 -25.56
C ILE A 90 -1.62 -6.77 -24.43
N GLN A 91 -0.35 -7.14 -24.60
CA GLN A 91 0.39 -7.90 -23.59
C GLN A 91 0.66 -7.06 -22.34
N LEU A 92 0.94 -5.77 -22.49
CA LEU A 92 1.11 -4.85 -21.37
C LEU A 92 -0.20 -4.65 -20.61
N ASP A 93 -1.32 -4.51 -21.31
CA ASP A 93 -2.65 -4.39 -20.73
C ASP A 93 -3.01 -5.70 -19.97
N ASP A 94 -2.69 -6.89 -20.51
CA ASP A 94 -2.91 -8.18 -19.85
C ASP A 94 -2.08 -8.33 -18.57
N LEU A 95 -0.82 -7.87 -18.57
CA LEU A 95 0.02 -7.84 -17.35
C LEU A 95 -0.55 -6.90 -16.30
N ASP A 96 -1.03 -5.75 -16.74
CA ASP A 96 -1.64 -4.77 -15.85
C ASP A 96 -2.94 -5.28 -15.22
N ASP A 97 -3.80 -5.93 -16.01
CA ASP A 97 -5.03 -6.56 -15.54
C ASP A 97 -4.78 -7.71 -14.54
N LYS A 98 -3.65 -8.41 -14.70
CA LYS A 98 -3.20 -9.46 -13.78
C LYS A 98 -2.55 -8.94 -12.50
N GLY A 99 -2.38 -7.62 -12.38
CA GLY A 99 -1.84 -7.00 -11.16
C GLY A 99 -0.32 -6.88 -11.10
N TYR A 100 0.38 -7.05 -12.22
CA TYR A 100 1.81 -6.83 -12.27
C TYR A 100 2.14 -5.33 -12.23
N VAL A 101 3.21 -5.00 -11.52
CA VAL A 101 3.77 -3.66 -11.46
C VAL A 101 5.12 -3.69 -12.17
N PHE A 102 5.26 -2.88 -13.19
CA PHE A 102 6.45 -2.84 -14.04
C PHE A 102 6.88 -1.40 -14.32
N LEU A 103 8.11 -1.23 -14.80
CA LEU A 103 8.60 0.07 -15.25
C LEU A 103 8.14 0.35 -16.67
N CYS A 104 7.72 1.58 -16.91
CA CYS A 104 7.22 2.02 -18.21
C CYS A 104 7.72 3.44 -18.56
N LYS A 105 7.56 3.80 -19.82
CA LYS A 105 7.72 5.17 -20.34
C LYS A 105 6.37 5.65 -20.84
N TYR A 106 6.08 6.91 -20.62
CA TYR A 106 4.88 7.55 -21.15
C TYR A 106 5.24 8.34 -22.42
N SER A 107 4.52 8.07 -23.52
CA SER A 107 4.63 8.87 -24.73
C SER A 107 4.13 10.28 -24.44
N GLY A 108 4.92 11.29 -24.81
CA GLY A 108 4.62 12.69 -24.50
C GLY A 108 5.45 13.28 -23.37
N LEU A 109 6.19 12.47 -22.64
CA LEU A 109 7.25 12.92 -21.76
C LEU A 109 8.60 12.73 -22.47
N GLU A 110 9.41 13.79 -22.54
CA GLU A 110 10.72 13.74 -23.26
C GLU A 110 11.64 12.68 -22.65
N SER A 111 11.62 12.53 -21.32
CA SER A 111 12.41 11.52 -20.63
C SER A 111 11.75 11.12 -19.31
N GLY A 112 11.81 9.85 -18.99
CA GLY A 112 11.31 9.35 -17.71
C GLY A 112 11.15 7.84 -17.69
N VAL A 113 11.36 7.27 -16.52
CA VAL A 113 11.07 5.87 -16.20
C VAL A 113 10.22 5.88 -14.95
N PHE A 114 9.07 5.21 -15.00
CA PHE A 114 8.07 5.26 -13.96
C PHE A 114 7.53 3.86 -13.69
N PHE A 115 7.00 3.64 -12.49
CA PHE A 115 6.17 2.46 -12.25
C PHE A 115 4.82 2.62 -12.95
N SER A 116 4.30 1.52 -13.51
CA SER A 116 3.03 1.51 -14.24
C SER A 116 1.84 1.87 -13.35
N LYS A 117 1.76 1.26 -12.18
CA LYS A 117 0.71 1.46 -11.16
C LYS A 117 1.22 1.12 -9.76
N ASP A 118 0.44 1.43 -8.74
CA ASP A 118 0.69 1.05 -7.34
C ASP A 118 -0.26 -0.04 -6.84
N GLN A 119 -0.64 -0.95 -7.72
CA GLN A 119 -1.61 -1.99 -7.41
C GLN A 119 -1.04 -3.12 -6.55
N THR A 120 -1.94 -3.81 -5.87
CA THR A 120 -1.67 -5.00 -5.09
C THR A 120 -2.37 -6.20 -5.74
N CYS A 121 -2.08 -7.42 -5.28
CA CYS A 121 -2.78 -8.62 -5.72
C CYS A 121 -4.24 -8.71 -5.21
N SER A 122 -4.82 -7.63 -4.68
CA SER A 122 -6.18 -7.58 -4.13
C SER A 122 -7.09 -6.73 -5.00
N ASN A 123 -8.30 -7.19 -5.25
CA ASN A 123 -9.31 -6.46 -6.03
C ASN A 123 -10.29 -5.63 -5.16
N GLY A 124 -10.13 -5.62 -3.84
CA GLY A 124 -11.02 -4.92 -2.91
C GLY A 124 -10.50 -3.56 -2.45
N ASP A 125 -10.84 -3.20 -1.22
CA ASP A 125 -10.43 -1.94 -0.58
C ASP A 125 -8.91 -1.78 -0.48
N TYR A 126 -8.17 -2.88 -0.51
CA TYR A 126 -6.71 -2.95 -0.46
C TYR A 126 -6.06 -3.02 -1.86
N ARG A 127 -6.77 -2.62 -2.92
CA ARG A 127 -6.31 -2.72 -4.31
C ARG A 127 -5.02 -1.95 -4.59
N THR A 128 -4.73 -0.87 -3.87
CA THR A 128 -3.51 -0.09 -4.06
C THR A 128 -2.67 -0.03 -2.78
N VAL A 129 -1.36 0.12 -2.96
CA VAL A 129 -0.42 0.26 -1.84
C VAL A 129 -0.74 1.52 -1.03
N ALA A 130 -1.06 2.63 -1.68
CA ALA A 130 -1.45 3.88 -1.03
C ALA A 130 -2.67 3.69 -0.11
N ARG A 131 -3.75 3.06 -0.62
CA ARG A 131 -4.94 2.76 0.20
C ARG A 131 -4.62 1.87 1.40
N THR A 132 -3.85 0.81 1.17
CA THR A 132 -3.41 -0.10 2.23
C THR A 132 -2.66 0.64 3.32
N ARG A 133 -1.73 1.51 2.95
CA ARG A 133 -0.96 2.34 3.90
C ARG A 133 -1.84 3.30 4.69
N THR A 134 -2.79 3.97 4.03
CA THR A 134 -3.76 4.87 4.67
C THR A 134 -4.61 4.13 5.69
N ILE A 135 -5.17 2.96 5.33
CA ILE A 135 -5.95 2.13 6.25
C ILE A 135 -5.09 1.67 7.44
N HIS A 136 -3.85 1.26 7.21
CA HIS A 136 -2.96 0.84 8.29
C HIS A 136 -2.56 2.01 9.20
N LYS A 137 -2.36 3.21 8.67
CA LYS A 137 -2.10 4.42 9.46
C LYS A 137 -3.28 4.74 10.35
N SER A 138 -4.49 4.78 9.80
CA SER A 138 -5.70 5.07 10.58
C SER A 138 -5.90 4.07 11.71
N ARG A 139 -5.73 2.77 11.45
CA ARG A 139 -5.84 1.71 12.47
C ARG A 139 -4.84 1.89 13.60
N ARG A 140 -3.57 2.21 13.29
CA ARG A 140 -2.56 2.46 14.31
C ARG A 140 -2.86 3.71 15.12
N ALA A 141 -3.26 4.79 14.46
CA ALA A 141 -3.56 6.06 15.12
C ALA A 141 -4.76 5.94 16.06
N VAL A 142 -5.86 5.37 15.59
CA VAL A 142 -7.06 5.11 16.41
C VAL A 142 -6.73 4.17 17.57
N ARG A 143 -6.00 3.08 17.33
CA ARG A 143 -5.56 2.18 18.39
C ARG A 143 -4.76 2.90 19.46
N ASN A 144 -3.77 3.70 19.07
CA ASN A 144 -2.92 4.42 20.00
C ASN A 144 -3.72 5.43 20.85
N ALA A 145 -4.69 6.11 20.26
CA ALA A 145 -5.57 7.03 20.96
C ALA A 145 -6.49 6.33 21.97
N LEU A 146 -6.89 5.10 21.69
CA LEU A 146 -7.77 4.32 22.56
C LEU A 146 -7.01 3.49 23.62
N LEU A 147 -5.70 3.28 23.47
CA LEU A 147 -4.90 2.50 24.42
C LEU A 147 -5.01 2.96 25.88
N PRO A 148 -5.02 4.27 26.21
CA PRO A 148 -5.15 4.72 27.60
C PRO A 148 -6.47 4.33 28.27
N TYR A 149 -7.47 3.96 27.47
CA TYR A 149 -8.81 3.61 27.95
C TYR A 149 -9.04 2.10 28.06
N VAL A 150 -8.07 1.29 27.68
CA VAL A 150 -8.14 -0.17 27.86
C VAL A 150 -8.16 -0.49 29.34
N ASN A 151 -9.11 -1.35 29.76
CA ASN A 151 -9.36 -1.71 31.16
C ASN A 151 -9.74 -0.53 32.08
N SER A 152 -10.13 0.62 31.52
CA SER A 152 -10.63 1.74 32.32
C SER A 152 -12.05 1.48 32.83
N PRO A 153 -12.42 1.97 34.03
CA PRO A 153 -13.78 1.85 34.52
C PRO A 153 -14.74 2.69 33.65
N LEU A 154 -15.77 2.06 33.17
CA LEU A 154 -16.81 2.69 32.36
C LEU A 154 -18.12 2.79 33.16
N LYS A 155 -18.63 4.02 33.31
CA LYS A 155 -19.95 4.24 33.92
C LYS A 155 -21.02 3.82 32.94
N VAL A 156 -21.87 2.90 33.39
CA VAL A 156 -23.02 2.38 32.66
C VAL A 156 -24.33 2.82 33.30
N ASP A 157 -25.41 2.73 32.56
CA ASP A 157 -26.76 2.91 33.07
C ASP A 157 -27.14 1.70 33.95
N PRO A 158 -27.58 1.93 35.21
CA PRO A 158 -27.85 0.85 36.15
C PRO A 158 -29.02 -0.05 35.73
N SER A 159 -29.96 0.48 34.95
CA SER A 159 -31.17 -0.23 34.52
C SER A 159 -30.94 -1.10 33.29
N THR A 160 -30.04 -0.69 32.41
CA THR A 160 -29.85 -1.36 31.12
C THR A 160 -28.48 -2.02 30.95
N GLY A 161 -27.49 -1.59 31.73
CA GLY A 161 -26.10 -2.02 31.58
C GLY A 161 -25.42 -1.43 30.32
N TYR A 162 -26.08 -0.47 29.65
CA TYR A 162 -25.53 0.18 28.46
C TYR A 162 -24.59 1.32 28.85
N LEU A 163 -23.70 1.65 27.94
CA LEU A 163 -22.77 2.77 28.15
C LEU A 163 -23.54 4.10 28.18
N SER A 164 -23.18 4.98 29.10
CA SER A 164 -23.81 6.30 29.15
C SER A 164 -23.55 7.10 27.86
N SER A 165 -24.51 7.90 27.41
CA SER A 165 -24.39 8.71 26.19
C SER A 165 -23.18 9.64 26.21
N ALA A 166 -22.84 10.20 27.38
CA ALA A 166 -21.63 11.02 27.54
C ALA A 166 -20.33 10.24 27.24
N LYS A 167 -20.25 8.97 27.66
CA LYS A 167 -19.08 8.13 27.36
C LYS A 167 -19.03 7.72 25.89
N ILE A 168 -20.18 7.46 25.29
CA ILE A 168 -20.27 7.19 23.84
C ILE A 168 -19.74 8.39 23.05
N THR A 169 -20.21 9.59 23.35
CA THR A 169 -19.75 10.83 22.69
C THR A 169 -18.27 11.06 22.92
N MET A 170 -17.76 10.80 24.12
CA MET A 170 -16.32 10.92 24.42
C MET A 170 -15.48 10.01 23.49
N PHE A 171 -15.83 8.73 23.35
CA PHE A 171 -15.11 7.81 22.47
C PHE A 171 -15.27 8.15 21.00
N GLN A 172 -16.45 8.61 20.59
CA GLN A 172 -16.67 9.10 19.22
C GLN A 172 -15.76 10.29 18.92
N ASN A 173 -15.64 11.26 19.83
CA ASN A 173 -14.79 12.43 19.64
C ASN A 173 -13.31 12.02 19.56
N ILE A 174 -12.83 11.15 20.43
CA ILE A 174 -11.43 10.68 20.39
C ILE A 174 -11.08 10.10 19.02
N VAL A 175 -11.95 9.26 18.46
CA VAL A 175 -11.72 8.65 17.15
C VAL A 175 -11.88 9.68 16.04
N SER A 176 -12.88 10.55 16.13
CA SER A 176 -13.13 11.60 15.14
C SER A 176 -12.00 12.61 15.06
N ASP A 177 -11.41 13.01 16.17
CA ASP A 177 -10.29 13.97 16.20
C ASP A 177 -9.07 13.43 15.45
N ILE A 178 -8.77 12.14 15.62
CA ILE A 178 -7.68 11.47 14.90
C ILE A 178 -7.97 11.43 13.38
N LEU A 179 -9.20 11.07 13.02
CA LEU A 179 -9.57 10.98 11.60
C LEU A 179 -9.71 12.36 10.95
N THR A 180 -10.15 13.38 11.70
CA THR A 180 -10.14 14.78 11.26
C THR A 180 -8.72 15.26 11.00
N THR A 181 -7.76 14.89 11.84
CA THR A 181 -6.35 15.22 11.60
C THR A 181 -5.85 14.59 10.28
N MET A 182 -6.21 13.33 10.02
CA MET A 182 -5.87 12.67 8.76
C MET A 182 -6.56 13.33 7.55
N GLN A 183 -7.80 13.78 7.71
CA GLN A 183 -8.54 14.50 6.66
C GLN A 183 -7.92 15.88 6.38
N ASN A 184 -7.56 16.62 7.41
CA ASN A 184 -6.88 17.92 7.26
C ASN A 184 -5.49 17.80 6.60
N ASN A 185 -4.84 16.65 6.76
CA ASN A 185 -3.59 16.32 6.09
C ASN A 185 -3.80 15.74 4.67
N GLU A 186 -5.02 15.77 4.15
CA GLU A 186 -5.39 15.23 2.83
C GLU A 186 -5.07 13.74 2.65
N GLU A 187 -4.98 12.99 3.74
CA GLU A 187 -4.69 11.55 3.71
C GLU A 187 -5.94 10.71 3.46
N ILE A 188 -7.12 11.26 3.81
CA ILE A 188 -8.45 10.67 3.55
C ILE A 188 -9.41 11.76 3.08
N SER A 189 -10.37 11.40 2.23
CA SER A 189 -11.41 12.31 1.74
C SER A 189 -12.56 12.49 2.73
N GLY A 190 -12.80 11.49 3.57
CA GLY A 190 -13.86 11.54 4.56
C GLY A 190 -13.87 10.31 5.46
N PHE A 191 -14.65 10.38 6.52
CA PHE A 191 -14.82 9.28 7.46
C PHE A 191 -16.19 9.33 8.14
N SER A 192 -16.58 8.21 8.76
CA SER A 192 -17.68 8.19 9.72
C SER A 192 -17.33 7.31 10.92
N VAL A 193 -17.81 7.67 12.11
CA VAL A 193 -17.60 6.93 13.35
C VAL A 193 -18.96 6.58 13.95
N THR A 194 -19.16 5.31 14.24
CA THR A 194 -20.42 4.80 14.80
C THR A 194 -20.16 3.91 16.01
N ILE A 195 -20.81 4.23 17.11
CA ILE A 195 -20.85 3.38 18.30
C ILE A 195 -22.32 3.04 18.55
N ASP A 196 -22.61 1.76 18.57
CA ASP A 196 -23.97 1.29 18.90
C ASP A 196 -24.27 1.63 20.37
N LYS A 197 -25.36 2.36 20.60
CA LYS A 197 -25.78 2.80 21.93
C LYS A 197 -26.31 1.64 22.79
N ASN A 198 -26.73 0.53 22.16
CA ASN A 198 -27.34 -0.61 22.82
C ASN A 198 -26.33 -1.72 23.17
N GLN A 199 -25.04 -1.39 23.18
CA GLN A 199 -24.02 -2.35 23.61
C GLN A 199 -24.05 -2.53 25.12
N ASN A 200 -24.35 -3.75 25.58
CA ASN A 200 -24.28 -4.09 26.99
C ASN A 200 -22.82 -4.44 27.36
N VAL A 201 -22.11 -3.44 27.84
CA VAL A 201 -20.69 -3.56 28.18
C VAL A 201 -20.48 -4.41 29.43
N LEU A 202 -21.44 -4.42 30.36
CA LEU A 202 -21.38 -5.27 31.57
C LEU A 202 -21.48 -6.76 31.24
N LYS A 203 -22.24 -7.12 30.20
CA LYS A 203 -22.42 -8.51 29.80
C LYS A 203 -21.27 -9.01 28.93
N ASN A 204 -20.73 -8.15 28.08
CA ASN A 204 -19.81 -8.55 27.01
C ASN A 204 -18.35 -8.20 27.31
N ASP A 205 -18.07 -7.41 28.36
CA ASP A 205 -16.74 -6.89 28.73
C ASP A 205 -15.99 -6.26 27.54
N THR A 206 -16.73 -5.77 26.55
CA THR A 206 -16.18 -5.28 25.29
C THR A 206 -16.98 -4.10 24.77
N LEU A 207 -16.28 -3.05 24.34
CA LEU A 207 -16.83 -1.92 23.60
C LEU A 207 -16.41 -1.98 22.14
N ILE A 208 -17.37 -2.05 21.23
CA ILE A 208 -17.13 -2.07 19.79
C ILE A 208 -17.31 -0.66 19.21
N ILE A 209 -16.25 -0.13 18.65
CA ILE A 209 -16.24 1.14 17.92
C ILE A 209 -16.02 0.82 16.44
N LYS A 210 -16.97 1.24 15.61
CA LYS A 210 -16.90 1.08 14.15
C LYS A 210 -16.57 2.43 13.51
N TYR A 211 -15.68 2.43 12.55
CA TYR A 211 -15.44 3.59 11.71
C TYR A 211 -15.24 3.16 10.25
N SER A 212 -15.63 4.00 9.34
CA SER A 212 -15.37 3.83 7.91
C SER A 212 -14.55 5.00 7.38
N LEU A 213 -13.80 4.75 6.33
CA LEU A 213 -12.91 5.72 5.69
C LEU A 213 -13.24 5.80 4.21
N VAL A 214 -13.16 7.00 3.67
CA VAL A 214 -13.12 7.24 2.23
C VAL A 214 -11.69 7.64 1.88
N PRO A 215 -10.91 6.77 1.22
CA PRO A 215 -9.55 7.09 0.81
C PRO A 215 -9.54 8.24 -0.22
N VAL A 216 -8.38 8.86 -0.39
CA VAL A 216 -8.16 9.78 -1.51
C VAL A 216 -8.12 8.98 -2.81
N GLY A 217 -8.75 9.50 -3.86
CA GLY A 217 -8.68 8.92 -5.20
C GLY A 217 -7.28 9.13 -5.81
N VAL A 218 -6.82 8.14 -6.56
CA VAL A 218 -5.63 8.25 -7.41
C VAL A 218 -6.14 8.23 -8.85
N ALA A 219 -5.77 9.24 -9.63
CA ALA A 219 -6.15 9.39 -11.04
C ALA A 219 -5.16 8.63 -11.93
#